data_702cad1b58b97ef76f9f65f0faa21b1c
#
_entry.id   702cad1b58b97ef76f9f65f0faa21b1c
#
_cell.length_a   1.000
_cell.length_b   1.000
_cell.length_c   1.000
_cell.angle_alpha   90.00
_cell.angle_beta   90.00
_cell.angle_gamma   90.00
#
_symmetry.space_group_name_H-M   'P 1'
#
loop_
_entity.id
_entity.type
_entity.pdbx_description
1 polymer ?
#
loop_
_entity_poly.entity_id
_entity_poly.type
_entity_poly.pdbx_seq_one_letter_code
_entity_poly.pdbx_strand_id
1 'polypeptide(L)'
;MTSTNAQAMPKEATTAPSDQSELNGSPIHLLHRAGQCAADIFQAEMGSDDLTPRQFAVLLTVSQNEGLSQTQLVDKTGIDRSTLADIVRRMLKKGLLSRRRTREDARAYAVRLTDDGWKALHSSVPVNRRVDDRILSALPPAQRARFLDDLNSIVAALGKIRDNPE
;
A
#
# COMPACT_ATOMS: atom_id res chain seq x y z
N MET A 1 41.91 -62.63 -14.96
CA MET A 1 40.72 -62.49 -14.08
C MET A 1 40.90 -61.26 -13.26
N THR A 2 40.48 -60.13 -13.68
CA THR A 2 40.62 -58.86 -13.02
C THR A 2 39.24 -58.24 -12.87
N SER A 3 38.71 -58.30 -11.62
CA SER A 3 37.44 -57.65 -11.28
C SER A 3 37.65 -56.17 -11.06
N THR A 4 37.03 -55.37 -11.92
CA THR A 4 36.94 -53.93 -11.79
C THR A 4 35.84 -53.59 -10.79
N ASN A 5 36.26 -53.02 -9.64
CA ASN A 5 35.38 -52.49 -8.60
C ASN A 5 34.93 -51.07 -9.00
N ALA A 6 33.70 -50.90 -9.44
CA ALA A 6 33.11 -49.59 -9.72
C ALA A 6 32.60 -49.00 -8.38
N GLN A 7 33.35 -48.04 -7.82
CA GLN A 7 32.94 -47.25 -6.70
C GLN A 7 31.83 -46.28 -7.14
N ALA A 8 30.63 -46.48 -6.62
CA ALA A 8 29.51 -45.57 -6.75
C ALA A 8 29.81 -44.31 -5.88
N MET A 9 29.89 -43.13 -6.50
CA MET A 9 29.93 -41.86 -5.83
C MET A 9 28.60 -41.57 -5.10
N PRO A 10 28.62 -41.06 -3.88
CA PRO A 10 27.40 -40.65 -3.21
C PRO A 10 26.78 -39.43 -3.93
N LYS A 11 25.51 -39.54 -4.34
CA LYS A 11 24.72 -38.40 -4.78
C LYS A 11 24.55 -37.44 -3.60
N GLU A 12 25.14 -36.26 -3.71
CA GLU A 12 24.81 -35.15 -2.82
C GLU A 12 23.29 -34.89 -2.95
N ALA A 13 22.60 -35.15 -1.84
CA ALA A 13 21.20 -34.75 -1.71
C ALA A 13 21.17 -33.25 -1.60
N THR A 14 20.91 -32.56 -2.70
CA THR A 14 20.51 -31.16 -2.70
C THR A 14 19.17 -31.09 -1.96
N THR A 15 19.24 -30.77 -0.67
CA THR A 15 18.06 -30.47 0.14
C THR A 15 17.46 -29.20 -0.45
N ALA A 16 16.38 -29.29 -1.19
CA ALA A 16 15.60 -28.13 -1.61
C ALA A 16 15.21 -27.37 -0.33
N PRO A 17 15.48 -26.05 -0.25
CA PRO A 17 15.04 -25.25 0.88
C PRO A 17 13.53 -25.37 1.00
N SER A 18 13.02 -25.53 2.23
CA SER A 18 11.60 -25.63 2.43
C SER A 18 10.94 -24.35 1.91
N ASP A 19 9.93 -24.47 1.09
CA ASP A 19 9.18 -23.40 0.38
C ASP A 19 8.83 -22.18 1.29
N GLN A 20 8.57 -22.41 2.57
CA GLN A 20 8.33 -21.38 3.57
C GLN A 20 9.57 -20.59 3.97
N SER A 21 10.77 -21.16 3.90
CA SER A 21 12.03 -20.48 4.24
C SER A 21 12.38 -19.42 3.19
N GLU A 22 12.14 -19.70 1.91
CA GLU A 22 12.38 -18.75 0.82
C GLU A 22 11.38 -17.58 0.87
N LEU A 23 10.11 -17.83 1.16
CA LEU A 23 9.10 -16.80 1.30
C LEU A 23 9.38 -15.84 2.46
N ASN A 24 9.85 -16.36 3.60
CA ASN A 24 10.20 -15.55 4.76
C ASN A 24 11.44 -14.65 4.55
N GLY A 25 12.27 -14.98 3.56
CA GLY A 25 13.41 -14.15 3.13
C GLY A 25 13.09 -13.17 2.00
N SER A 26 11.89 -13.24 1.42
CA SER A 26 11.49 -12.43 0.25
C SER A 26 10.89 -11.08 0.67
N PRO A 27 11.55 -9.94 0.37
CA PRO A 27 11.01 -8.61 0.70
C PRO A 27 9.64 -8.35 0.06
N ILE A 28 9.43 -8.76 -1.19
CA ILE A 28 8.15 -8.57 -1.89
C ILE A 28 7.03 -9.35 -1.19
N HIS A 29 7.29 -10.57 -0.76
CA HIS A 29 6.30 -11.39 -0.03
C HIS A 29 5.98 -10.77 1.33
N LEU A 30 7.01 -10.34 2.08
CA LEU A 30 6.82 -9.74 3.40
C LEU A 30 6.06 -8.41 3.33
N LEU A 31 6.37 -7.54 2.35
CA LEU A 31 5.65 -6.29 2.13
C LEU A 31 4.19 -6.53 1.76
N HIS A 32 3.93 -7.49 0.86
CA HIS A 32 2.55 -7.86 0.49
C HIS A 32 1.78 -8.38 1.70
N ARG A 33 2.36 -9.32 2.45
CA ARG A 33 1.73 -9.90 3.64
C ARG A 33 1.50 -8.88 4.75
N ALA A 34 2.48 -8.02 5.03
CA ALA A 34 2.34 -6.95 5.99
C ALA A 34 1.24 -5.97 5.60
N GLY A 35 1.18 -5.59 4.32
CA GLY A 35 0.12 -4.73 3.78
C GLY A 35 -1.28 -5.35 3.91
N GLN A 36 -1.41 -6.67 3.67
CA GLN A 36 -2.68 -7.38 3.86
C GLN A 36 -3.09 -7.37 5.33
N CYS A 37 -2.20 -7.76 6.25
CA CYS A 37 -2.49 -7.73 7.68
C CYS A 37 -2.87 -6.32 8.18
N ALA A 38 -2.17 -5.30 7.71
CA ALA A 38 -2.48 -3.90 8.05
C ALA A 38 -3.89 -3.50 7.56
N ALA A 39 -4.26 -3.91 6.35
CA ALA A 39 -5.59 -3.67 5.79
C ALA A 39 -6.69 -4.38 6.60
N ASP A 40 -6.46 -5.63 6.99
CA ASP A 40 -7.40 -6.41 7.79
C ASP A 40 -7.62 -5.78 9.18
N ILE A 41 -6.53 -5.32 9.84
CA ILE A 41 -6.60 -4.61 11.12
C ILE A 41 -7.39 -3.30 10.96
N PHE A 42 -7.09 -2.52 9.91
CA PHE A 42 -7.81 -1.27 9.64
C PHE A 42 -9.31 -1.53 9.43
N GLN A 43 -9.66 -2.55 8.64
CA GLN A 43 -11.07 -2.90 8.38
C GLN A 43 -11.79 -3.38 9.65
N ALA A 44 -11.12 -4.14 10.50
CA ALA A 44 -11.67 -4.58 11.79
C ALA A 44 -11.94 -3.41 12.76
N GLU A 45 -11.08 -2.39 12.76
CA GLU A 45 -11.23 -1.19 13.58
C GLU A 45 -12.28 -0.20 13.04
N MET A 46 -12.46 -0.15 11.70
CA MET A 46 -13.41 0.75 11.03
C MET A 46 -14.84 0.23 10.98
N GLY A 47 -15.04 -1.09 10.94
CA GLY A 47 -16.33 -1.70 10.64
C GLY A 47 -16.55 -1.99 9.15
N SER A 48 -17.60 -2.77 8.83
CA SER A 48 -17.82 -3.36 7.50
C SER A 48 -18.24 -2.39 6.40
N ASP A 49 -18.89 -1.26 6.77
CA ASP A 49 -19.48 -0.31 5.80
C ASP A 49 -18.65 0.96 5.60
N ASP A 50 -17.53 1.07 6.29
CA ASP A 50 -16.67 2.24 6.33
C ASP A 50 -15.58 2.22 5.24
N LEU A 51 -14.63 3.14 5.38
CA LEU A 51 -13.55 3.33 4.40
C LEU A 51 -12.55 2.17 4.41
N THR A 52 -12.03 1.85 3.24
CA THR A 52 -10.81 1.03 3.13
C THR A 52 -9.56 1.90 3.34
N PRO A 53 -8.38 1.31 3.67
CA PRO A 53 -7.13 2.07 3.80
C PRO A 53 -6.82 2.94 2.57
N ARG A 54 -7.07 2.42 1.35
CA ARG A 54 -6.85 3.16 0.11
C ARG A 54 -7.83 4.33 -0.04
N GLN A 55 -9.10 4.16 0.35
CA GLN A 55 -10.07 5.24 0.34
C GLN A 55 -9.73 6.32 1.37
N PHE A 56 -9.28 5.93 2.56
CA PHE A 56 -8.76 6.86 3.57
C PHE A 56 -7.57 7.66 3.02
N ALA A 57 -6.59 7.00 2.38
CA ALA A 57 -5.45 7.67 1.77
C ALA A 57 -5.88 8.70 0.70
N VAL A 58 -6.89 8.38 -0.11
CA VAL A 58 -7.45 9.32 -1.10
C VAL A 58 -8.10 10.51 -0.42
N LEU A 59 -8.95 10.31 0.61
CA LEU A 59 -9.57 11.42 1.34
C LEU A 59 -8.51 12.32 1.98
N LEU A 60 -7.53 11.72 2.66
CA LEU A 60 -6.45 12.46 3.30
C LEU A 60 -5.64 13.28 2.29
N THR A 61 -5.29 12.70 1.14
CA THR A 61 -4.55 13.39 0.09
C THR A 61 -5.34 14.56 -0.49
N VAL A 62 -6.64 14.37 -0.75
CA VAL A 62 -7.52 15.44 -1.26
C VAL A 62 -7.71 16.54 -0.23
N SER A 63 -7.80 16.22 1.07
CA SER A 63 -7.96 17.21 2.14
C SER A 63 -6.75 18.12 2.30
N GLN A 64 -5.57 17.62 2.03
CA GLN A 64 -4.30 18.35 2.13
C GLN A 64 -3.96 19.15 0.87
N ASN A 65 -4.67 18.92 -0.22
CA ASN A 65 -4.35 19.49 -1.52
C ASN A 65 -5.64 19.83 -2.27
N GLU A 66 -5.98 21.09 -2.33
CA GLU A 66 -7.16 21.51 -3.04
C GLU A 66 -7.02 21.34 -4.58
N GLY A 67 -8.05 20.79 -5.19
CA GLY A 67 -8.18 20.80 -6.63
C GLY A 67 -7.29 19.84 -7.40
N LEU A 68 -6.84 18.73 -6.79
CA LEU A 68 -6.04 17.72 -7.47
C LEU A 68 -6.80 17.05 -8.64
N SER A 69 -6.11 16.90 -9.76
CA SER A 69 -6.51 16.00 -10.85
C SER A 69 -6.31 14.54 -10.45
N GLN A 70 -6.94 13.62 -11.20
CA GLN A 70 -6.71 12.17 -10.95
C GLN A 70 -5.25 11.76 -11.18
N THR A 71 -4.54 12.37 -12.13
CA THR A 71 -3.11 12.10 -12.34
C THR A 71 -2.30 12.49 -11.12
N GLN A 72 -2.50 13.69 -10.59
CA GLN A 72 -1.82 14.14 -9.37
C GLN A 72 -2.15 13.28 -8.14
N LEU A 73 -3.37 12.72 -8.07
CA LEU A 73 -3.73 11.76 -7.03
C LEU A 73 -2.97 10.44 -7.16
N VAL A 74 -2.76 9.93 -8.39
CA VAL A 74 -1.92 8.75 -8.66
C VAL A 74 -0.51 8.99 -8.12
N ASP A 75 0.09 10.13 -8.48
CA ASP A 75 1.47 10.47 -8.09
C ASP A 75 1.62 10.59 -6.56
N LYS A 76 0.63 11.23 -5.90
CA LYS A 76 0.68 11.46 -4.45
C LYS A 76 0.33 10.23 -3.61
N THR A 77 -0.58 9.38 -4.09
CA THR A 77 -1.03 8.19 -3.34
C THR A 77 -0.23 6.94 -3.67
N GLY A 78 0.49 6.93 -4.79
CA GLY A 78 1.14 5.72 -5.31
C GLY A 78 0.18 4.62 -5.79
N ILE A 79 -1.14 4.87 -5.76
CA ILE A 79 -2.15 3.93 -6.24
C ILE A 79 -2.14 3.95 -7.77
N ASP A 80 -2.13 2.77 -8.39
CA ASP A 80 -2.18 2.68 -9.85
C ASP A 80 -3.44 3.35 -10.44
N ARG A 81 -3.32 3.83 -11.70
CA ARG A 81 -4.34 4.65 -12.34
C ARG A 81 -5.71 3.97 -12.41
N SER A 82 -5.77 2.68 -12.71
CA SER A 82 -7.02 1.94 -12.87
C SER A 82 -7.72 1.74 -11.52
N THR A 83 -6.98 1.34 -10.51
CA THR A 83 -7.47 1.19 -9.13
C THR A 83 -7.93 2.53 -8.56
N LEU A 84 -7.14 3.60 -8.76
CA LEU A 84 -7.53 4.94 -8.29
C LEU A 84 -8.82 5.42 -8.96
N ALA A 85 -8.96 5.22 -10.28
CA ALA A 85 -10.17 5.61 -11.01
C ALA A 85 -11.42 4.91 -10.46
N ASP A 86 -11.32 3.61 -10.13
CA ASP A 86 -12.40 2.85 -9.51
C ASP A 86 -12.73 3.35 -8.10
N ILE A 87 -11.72 3.59 -7.28
CA ILE A 87 -11.87 4.16 -5.93
C ILE A 87 -12.60 5.50 -6.01
N VAL A 88 -12.11 6.45 -6.83
CA VAL A 88 -12.71 7.77 -6.99
C VAL A 88 -14.16 7.67 -7.49
N ARG A 89 -14.45 6.78 -8.46
CA ARG A 89 -15.80 6.54 -8.95
C ARG A 89 -16.75 6.07 -7.83
N ARG A 90 -16.32 5.11 -7.02
CA ARG A 90 -17.10 4.60 -5.87
C ARG A 90 -17.32 5.68 -4.81
N MET A 91 -16.31 6.49 -4.51
CA MET A 91 -16.41 7.57 -3.53
C MET A 91 -17.31 8.71 -4.01
N LEU A 92 -17.29 9.01 -5.32
CA LEU A 92 -18.27 9.93 -5.94
C LEU A 92 -19.70 9.41 -5.80
N LYS A 93 -19.91 8.10 -6.06
CA LYS A 93 -21.22 7.45 -5.90
C LYS A 93 -21.70 7.45 -4.45
N LYS A 94 -20.77 7.28 -3.48
CA LYS A 94 -21.08 7.38 -2.05
C LYS A 94 -21.28 8.84 -1.56
N GLY A 95 -21.08 9.84 -2.41
CA GLY A 95 -21.20 11.24 -2.04
C GLY A 95 -20.05 11.77 -1.17
N LEU A 96 -18.94 11.05 -1.03
CA LEU A 96 -17.78 11.46 -0.22
C LEU A 96 -16.87 12.44 -0.98
N LEU A 97 -16.86 12.36 -2.30
CA LEU A 97 -16.12 13.23 -3.20
C LEU A 97 -17.08 13.93 -4.17
N SER A 98 -16.63 15.07 -4.67
CA SER A 98 -17.26 15.80 -5.77
C SER A 98 -16.25 16.12 -6.86
N ARG A 99 -16.72 16.33 -8.09
CA ARG A 99 -15.90 16.79 -9.22
C ARG A 99 -16.27 18.23 -9.56
N ARG A 100 -15.24 19.06 -9.75
CA ARG A 100 -15.42 20.41 -10.25
C ARG A 100 -14.52 20.61 -11.48
N ARG A 101 -15.02 21.25 -12.52
CA ARG A 101 -14.17 21.64 -13.65
C ARG A 101 -13.12 22.63 -13.18
N THR A 102 -11.88 22.45 -13.62
CA THR A 102 -10.82 23.42 -13.34
C THR A 102 -11.03 24.67 -14.20
N ARG A 103 -10.61 25.84 -13.70
CA ARG A 103 -10.68 27.08 -14.49
C ARG A 103 -9.63 27.10 -15.62
N GLU A 104 -8.55 26.35 -15.47
CA GLU A 104 -7.40 26.36 -16.37
C GLU A 104 -7.57 25.40 -17.55
N ASP A 105 -8.30 24.30 -17.37
CA ASP A 105 -8.63 23.34 -18.42
C ASP A 105 -10.06 22.82 -18.23
N ALA A 106 -10.96 23.20 -19.15
CA ALA A 106 -12.35 22.77 -19.13
C ALA A 106 -12.53 21.24 -19.30
N ARG A 107 -11.46 20.51 -19.68
CA ARG A 107 -11.43 19.05 -19.80
C ARG A 107 -10.91 18.36 -18.55
N ALA A 108 -10.26 19.09 -17.65
CA ALA A 108 -9.73 18.56 -16.41
C ALA A 108 -10.73 18.74 -15.27
N TYR A 109 -10.92 17.67 -14.49
CA TYR A 109 -11.75 17.69 -13.30
C TYR A 109 -10.87 17.63 -12.07
N ALA A 110 -11.06 18.58 -11.16
CA ALA A 110 -10.53 18.56 -9.83
C ALA A 110 -11.45 17.75 -8.91
N VAL A 111 -10.85 16.94 -8.04
CA VAL A 111 -11.55 16.18 -7.01
C VAL A 111 -11.51 16.96 -5.70
N ARG A 112 -12.64 17.02 -4.99
CA ARG A 112 -12.79 17.70 -3.69
C ARG A 112 -13.58 16.84 -2.73
N LEU A 113 -13.36 17.02 -1.43
CA LEU A 113 -14.22 16.43 -0.41
C LEU A 113 -15.58 17.16 -0.41
N THR A 114 -16.61 16.39 -0.11
CA THR A 114 -17.92 16.92 0.32
C THR A 114 -17.93 17.06 1.85
N ASP A 115 -19.01 17.62 2.42
CA ASP A 115 -19.18 17.66 3.87
C ASP A 115 -19.18 16.24 4.47
N ASP A 116 -19.79 15.27 3.78
CA ASP A 116 -19.80 13.87 4.21
C ASP A 116 -18.40 13.22 4.04
N GLY A 117 -17.64 13.62 3.02
CA GLY A 117 -16.24 13.24 2.88
C GLY A 117 -15.37 13.77 4.02
N TRP A 118 -15.58 15.01 4.47
CA TRP A 118 -14.91 15.56 5.63
C TRP A 118 -15.27 14.83 6.93
N LYS A 119 -16.57 14.54 7.15
CA LYS A 119 -17.02 13.74 8.31
C LYS A 119 -16.36 12.36 8.31
N ALA A 120 -16.39 11.67 7.18
CA ALA A 120 -15.79 10.35 7.03
C ALA A 120 -14.26 10.38 7.30
N LEU A 121 -13.55 11.39 6.81
CA LEU A 121 -12.13 11.58 7.08
C LEU A 121 -11.88 11.79 8.59
N HIS A 122 -12.61 12.73 9.21
CA HIS A 122 -12.41 13.05 10.62
C HIS A 122 -12.68 11.86 11.55
N SER A 123 -13.71 11.05 11.26
CA SER A 123 -13.99 9.83 12.02
C SER A 123 -12.92 8.75 11.84
N SER A 124 -12.28 8.71 10.67
CA SER A 124 -11.28 7.69 10.33
C SER A 124 -9.86 8.01 10.84
N VAL A 125 -9.52 9.28 11.03
CA VAL A 125 -8.17 9.69 11.49
C VAL A 125 -7.78 9.02 12.83
N PRO A 126 -8.63 8.99 13.88
CA PRO A 126 -8.29 8.31 15.13
C PRO A 126 -8.12 6.79 14.94
N VAL A 127 -8.91 6.19 14.03
CA VAL A 127 -8.78 4.76 13.71
C VAL A 127 -7.44 4.48 13.06
N ASN A 128 -7.08 5.25 12.02
CA ASN A 128 -5.80 5.09 11.35
C ASN A 128 -4.63 5.20 12.32
N ARG A 129 -4.66 6.18 13.25
CA ARG A 129 -3.61 6.31 14.28
C ARG A 129 -3.48 5.08 15.16
N ARG A 130 -4.60 4.48 15.61
CA ARG A 130 -4.55 3.24 16.39
C ARG A 130 -3.96 2.07 15.61
N VAL A 131 -4.29 1.98 14.32
CA VAL A 131 -3.73 0.95 13.42
C VAL A 131 -2.22 1.15 13.25
N ASP A 132 -1.77 2.39 13.00
CA ASP A 132 -0.35 2.74 12.89
C ASP A 132 0.41 2.38 14.18
N ASP A 133 -0.14 2.77 15.35
CA ASP A 133 0.43 2.43 16.65
C ASP A 133 0.52 0.91 16.86
N ARG A 134 -0.51 0.17 16.44
CA ARG A 134 -0.56 -1.29 16.55
C ARG A 134 0.49 -1.97 15.66
N ILE A 135 0.66 -1.49 14.43
CA ILE A 135 1.72 -1.97 13.53
C ILE A 135 3.09 -1.69 14.13
N LEU A 136 3.33 -0.47 14.58
CA LEU A 136 4.61 -0.06 15.16
C LEU A 136 4.89 -0.74 16.52
N SER A 137 3.86 -1.18 17.25
CA SER A 137 4.04 -1.89 18.52
C SER A 137 4.76 -3.24 18.39
N ALA A 138 4.77 -3.82 17.18
CA ALA A 138 5.55 -5.02 16.88
C ALA A 138 7.07 -4.80 16.95
N LEU A 139 7.52 -3.54 16.97
CA LEU A 139 8.93 -3.17 17.02
C LEU A 139 9.27 -2.49 18.35
N PRO A 140 10.51 -2.71 18.88
CA PRO A 140 11.04 -1.94 19.99
C PRO A 140 10.96 -0.43 19.70
N PRO A 141 10.66 0.43 20.71
CA PRO A 141 10.50 1.87 20.48
C PRO A 141 11.67 2.53 19.75
N ALA A 142 12.90 2.13 20.05
CA ALA A 142 14.10 2.67 19.42
C ALA A 142 14.23 2.35 17.90
N GLN A 143 13.51 1.36 17.40
CA GLN A 143 13.57 0.94 15.99
C GLN A 143 12.45 1.55 15.13
N ARG A 144 11.40 2.12 15.74
CA ARG A 144 10.18 2.56 15.03
C ARG A 144 10.45 3.69 14.04
N ALA A 145 11.20 4.70 14.45
CA ALA A 145 11.55 5.81 13.57
C ALA A 145 12.37 5.34 12.37
N ARG A 146 13.41 4.54 12.62
CA ARG A 146 14.25 3.96 11.56
C ARG A 146 13.44 3.09 10.59
N PHE A 147 12.53 2.28 11.09
CA PHE A 147 11.65 1.46 10.23
C PHE A 147 10.82 2.32 9.26
N LEU A 148 10.27 3.45 9.72
CA LEU A 148 9.54 4.38 8.85
C LEU A 148 10.46 5.03 7.81
N ASP A 149 11.69 5.41 8.18
CA ASP A 149 12.68 5.96 7.26
C ASP A 149 13.09 4.95 6.21
N ASP A 150 13.33 3.69 6.60
CA ASP A 150 13.67 2.60 5.70
C ASP A 150 12.52 2.31 4.71
N LEU A 151 11.27 2.26 5.17
CA LEU A 151 10.09 2.10 4.30
C LEU A 151 9.94 3.27 3.32
N ASN A 152 10.08 4.50 3.78
CA ASN A 152 10.01 5.68 2.91
C ASN A 152 11.12 5.63 1.84
N SER A 153 12.32 5.22 2.20
CA SER A 153 13.44 5.06 1.28
C SER A 153 13.16 4.01 0.20
N ILE A 154 12.59 2.86 0.59
CA ILE A 154 12.17 1.79 -0.34
C ILE A 154 11.09 2.32 -1.29
N VAL A 155 10.05 2.96 -0.77
CA VAL A 155 8.96 3.52 -1.58
C VAL A 155 9.48 4.54 -2.59
N ALA A 156 10.37 5.45 -2.15
CA ALA A 156 10.95 6.47 -3.02
C ALA A 156 11.83 5.85 -4.13
N ALA A 157 12.63 4.82 -3.80
CA ALA A 157 13.48 4.14 -4.77
C ALA A 157 12.64 3.37 -5.81
N LEU A 158 11.67 2.58 -5.36
CA LEU A 158 10.80 1.80 -6.25
C LEU A 158 9.90 2.69 -7.12
N GLY A 159 9.47 3.84 -6.61
CA GLY A 159 8.74 4.83 -7.39
C GLY A 159 9.54 5.31 -8.60
N LYS A 160 10.82 5.63 -8.43
CA LYS A 160 11.70 6.07 -9.53
C LYS A 160 11.88 4.98 -10.60
N ILE A 161 12.02 3.71 -10.19
CA ILE A 161 12.16 2.58 -11.13
C ILE A 161 10.87 2.42 -11.95
N ARG A 162 9.69 2.55 -11.32
CA ARG A 162 8.41 2.46 -12.01
C ARG A 162 8.22 3.58 -13.05
N ASP A 163 8.67 4.79 -12.72
CA ASP A 163 8.46 5.98 -13.56
C ASP A 163 9.52 6.09 -14.68
N ASN A 164 10.63 5.37 -14.57
CA ASN A 164 11.69 5.30 -15.58
C ASN A 164 12.18 3.84 -15.75
N PRO A 165 11.35 2.96 -16.36
CA PRO A 165 11.77 1.58 -16.66
C PRO A 165 12.91 1.61 -17.70
N GLU A 166 14.09 1.07 -17.34
CA GLU A 166 15.21 0.85 -18.27
C GLU A 166 14.83 -0.13 -19.38
#